data_8b32b7c538993b1453596bd8343b705b
#
_entry.id   8b32b7c538993b1453596bd8343b705b
#
_cell.length_a   1.000
_cell.length_b   1.000
_cell.length_c   1.000
_cell.angle_alpha   90.00
_cell.angle_beta   90.00
_cell.angle_gamma   90.00
#
_symmetry.space_group_name_H-M   'P 1'
#
loop_
_entity.id
_entity.type
_entity.pdbx_description
1 polymer ?
#
loop_
_entity_poly.entity_id
_entity_poly.type
_entity_poly.pdbx_seq_one_letter_code
_entity_poly.pdbx_strand_id
1 'polypeptide(L)'
;MPSTKNGLKFNLALGIYVLCAAIVVGFAGSNFYVLITAGKAANGVQFEAEANLVDKEIKLQLQDLADDQSEISYWDKTVFAFYGREIDMEFVEDEIVNGSWDEAELEHVIVVDQSGNPKVTIFRDQLMDPNDGLENIVANFDLIQRARTKYFANRKARGKGFVSIGDPVWSKNAIYAADYRIVEGQLGMAVAQAIVPDILEVLPDGNPYVLFTFRPLNKFTFAQVRDQLGLNRFSIVAQSEANPELEQIVIGGIANEKIVAVWAATKPSMNIWEKTLPILGSLLAMITIGLGFIGYRYSKVLTRIQVSEARNRFMAEHDALTGLPNRLQFDNELDKIIAKGELDRCAIICTDLDKFKDVNDTYGHQAGDAVIKTVARRISEVVGRKGMAARIGGDEFIILLRDGLDEASVMMLCDTIIDAVCEEVIFDNGSACVGASIGVAWWPDDALTAKTVIRSADQALYRAKELGRGQAVRAAAPNDSPDRRNTIDRRKFV
;
A
#
# COMPACT_ATOMS: atom_id res chain seq x y z
N MET A 1 24.60 -35.37 -6.33
CA MET A 1 23.46 -34.47 -6.64
C MET A 1 23.60 -33.15 -5.88
N PRO A 2 24.22 -32.11 -6.44
CA PRO A 2 24.36 -30.80 -5.76
C PRO A 2 23.32 -29.75 -6.21
N SER A 3 22.36 -30.05 -7.10
CA SER A 3 21.52 -29.02 -7.75
C SER A 3 20.27 -28.58 -6.96
N THR A 4 19.78 -29.36 -6.02
CA THR A 4 18.53 -29.04 -5.28
C THR A 4 18.72 -28.05 -4.13
N LYS A 5 19.90 -27.98 -3.53
CA LYS A 5 20.17 -27.05 -2.41
C LYS A 5 20.35 -25.58 -2.83
N ASN A 6 20.84 -25.32 -4.04
CA ASN A 6 20.98 -23.95 -4.56
C ASN A 6 19.64 -23.34 -5.00
N GLY A 7 18.71 -24.15 -5.50
CA GLY A 7 17.35 -23.72 -5.82
C GLY A 7 16.55 -23.25 -4.61
N LEU A 8 16.69 -23.92 -3.46
CA LEU A 8 15.97 -23.54 -2.23
C LEU A 8 16.49 -22.23 -1.63
N LYS A 9 17.81 -21.95 -1.76
CA LYS A 9 18.46 -20.73 -1.29
C LYS A 9 18.03 -19.50 -2.09
N PHE A 10 17.98 -19.65 -3.41
CA PHE A 10 17.50 -18.59 -4.31
C PHE A 10 16.03 -18.26 -4.04
N ASN A 11 15.22 -19.27 -3.78
CA ASN A 11 13.79 -19.09 -3.47
C ASN A 11 13.56 -18.36 -2.14
N LEU A 12 14.35 -18.58 -1.10
CA LEU A 12 14.14 -17.92 0.20
C LEU A 12 14.55 -16.46 0.18
N ALA A 13 15.70 -16.12 -0.41
CA ALA A 13 16.14 -14.73 -0.57
C ALA A 13 15.19 -13.96 -1.49
N LEU A 14 14.77 -14.56 -2.61
CA LEU A 14 13.78 -14.01 -3.52
C LEU A 14 12.45 -13.74 -2.80
N GLY A 15 11.99 -14.68 -1.96
CA GLY A 15 10.77 -14.54 -1.17
C GLY A 15 10.79 -13.30 -0.25
N ILE A 16 11.93 -13.03 0.40
CA ILE A 16 12.09 -11.84 1.25
C ILE A 16 12.00 -10.55 0.43
N TYR A 17 12.68 -10.47 -0.72
CA TYR A 17 12.61 -9.28 -1.57
C TYR A 17 11.22 -9.07 -2.16
N VAL A 18 10.51 -10.15 -2.53
CA VAL A 18 9.12 -10.08 -3.00
C VAL A 18 8.20 -9.57 -1.89
N LEU A 19 8.37 -10.05 -0.66
CA LEU A 19 7.60 -9.57 0.50
C LEU A 19 7.87 -8.09 0.77
N CYS A 20 9.13 -7.67 0.78
CA CYS A 20 9.51 -6.27 0.95
C CYS A 20 8.91 -5.38 -0.15
N ALA A 21 8.98 -5.83 -1.40
CA ALA A 21 8.37 -5.11 -2.53
C ALA A 21 6.84 -5.01 -2.39
N ALA A 22 6.16 -6.08 -1.98
CA ALA A 22 4.72 -6.07 -1.74
C ALA A 22 4.31 -5.08 -0.63
N ILE A 23 5.08 -4.99 0.45
CA ILE A 23 4.86 -4.02 1.54
C ILE A 23 5.01 -2.59 1.01
N VAL A 24 6.07 -2.30 0.24
CA VAL A 24 6.31 -0.97 -0.33
C VAL A 24 5.19 -0.57 -1.29
N VAL A 25 4.78 -1.48 -2.18
CA VAL A 25 3.69 -1.25 -3.14
C VAL A 25 2.36 -1.06 -2.42
N GLY A 26 2.05 -1.87 -1.42
CA GLY A 26 0.83 -1.74 -0.61
C GLY A 26 0.79 -0.42 0.15
N PHE A 27 1.91 -0.01 0.77
CA PHE A 27 2.02 1.27 1.45
C PHE A 27 1.87 2.46 0.48
N ALA A 28 2.56 2.42 -0.67
CA ALA A 28 2.44 3.46 -1.71
C ALA A 28 1.01 3.56 -2.24
N GLY A 29 0.37 2.43 -2.57
CA GLY A 29 -1.01 2.39 -3.07
C GLY A 29 -2.02 2.92 -2.05
N SER A 30 -1.88 2.54 -0.78
CA SER A 30 -2.74 3.04 0.31
C SER A 30 -2.62 4.55 0.49
N ASN A 31 -1.40 5.09 0.54
CA ASN A 31 -1.18 6.53 0.67
C ASN A 31 -1.69 7.31 -0.55
N PHE A 32 -1.48 6.78 -1.75
CA PHE A 32 -1.99 7.39 -2.98
C PHE A 32 -3.53 7.43 -3.00
N TYR A 33 -4.19 6.35 -2.58
CA TYR A 33 -5.64 6.30 -2.44
C TYR A 33 -6.16 7.34 -1.43
N VAL A 34 -5.53 7.44 -0.26
CA VAL A 34 -5.89 8.43 0.76
C VAL A 34 -5.72 9.86 0.21
N LEU A 35 -4.63 10.13 -0.50
CA LEU A 35 -4.35 11.44 -1.06
C LEU A 35 -5.39 11.85 -2.13
N ILE A 36 -5.79 10.93 -3.02
CA ILE A 36 -6.85 11.17 -4.00
C ILE A 36 -8.17 11.47 -3.31
N THR A 37 -8.53 10.65 -2.31
CA THR A 37 -9.81 10.79 -1.60
C THR A 37 -9.87 12.10 -0.81
N ALA A 38 -8.78 12.43 -0.10
CA ALA A 38 -8.65 13.69 0.61
C ALA A 38 -8.69 14.90 -0.34
N GLY A 39 -8.02 14.82 -1.50
CA GLY A 39 -8.05 15.86 -2.51
C GLY A 39 -9.46 16.09 -3.08
N LYS A 40 -10.19 15.03 -3.39
CA LYS A 40 -11.58 15.13 -3.84
C LYS A 40 -12.50 15.76 -2.77
N ALA A 41 -12.35 15.31 -1.51
CA ALA A 41 -13.12 15.85 -0.41
C ALA A 41 -12.83 17.34 -0.18
N ALA A 42 -11.55 17.74 -0.20
CA ALA A 42 -11.16 19.14 -0.06
C ALA A 42 -11.72 20.02 -1.20
N ASN A 43 -11.68 19.54 -2.44
CA ASN A 43 -12.29 20.29 -3.56
C ASN A 43 -13.81 20.38 -3.41
N GLY A 44 -14.49 19.33 -2.94
CA GLY A 44 -15.94 19.36 -2.70
C GLY A 44 -16.33 20.37 -1.62
N VAL A 45 -15.63 20.40 -0.49
CA VAL A 45 -15.87 21.38 0.59
C VAL A 45 -15.60 22.80 0.11
N GLN A 46 -14.55 23.03 -0.69
CA GLN A 46 -14.25 24.34 -1.25
C GLN A 46 -15.33 24.80 -2.23
N PHE A 47 -15.78 23.90 -3.12
CA PHE A 47 -16.86 24.18 -4.04
C PHE A 47 -18.15 24.58 -3.32
N GLU A 48 -18.56 23.81 -2.29
CA GLU A 48 -19.75 24.14 -1.49
C GLU A 48 -19.62 25.51 -0.79
N ALA A 49 -18.43 25.83 -0.27
CA ALA A 49 -18.17 27.11 0.36
C ALA A 49 -18.28 28.27 -0.66
N GLU A 50 -17.66 28.13 -1.84
CA GLU A 50 -17.73 29.12 -2.92
C GLU A 50 -19.16 29.25 -3.45
N ALA A 51 -19.87 28.14 -3.67
CA ALA A 51 -21.26 28.14 -4.14
C ALA A 51 -22.20 28.85 -3.14
N ASN A 52 -22.06 28.60 -1.84
CA ASN A 52 -22.82 29.26 -0.79
C ASN A 52 -22.51 30.75 -0.72
N LEU A 53 -21.25 31.14 -0.93
CA LEU A 53 -20.85 32.53 -0.97
C LEU A 53 -21.49 33.26 -2.16
N VAL A 54 -21.45 32.62 -3.34
CA VAL A 54 -22.13 33.16 -4.55
C VAL A 54 -23.63 33.26 -4.34
N ASP A 55 -24.31 32.22 -3.86
CA ASP A 55 -25.76 32.24 -3.62
C ASP A 55 -26.17 33.34 -2.64
N LYS A 56 -25.39 33.56 -1.59
CA LYS A 56 -25.62 34.61 -0.62
C LYS A 56 -25.50 36.02 -1.24
N GLU A 57 -24.42 36.23 -2.00
CA GLU A 57 -24.16 37.53 -2.63
C GLU A 57 -25.22 37.86 -3.67
N ILE A 58 -25.59 36.88 -4.50
CA ILE A 58 -26.65 37.00 -5.50
C ILE A 58 -27.99 37.38 -4.85
N LYS A 59 -28.35 36.75 -3.74
CA LYS A 59 -29.56 37.08 -2.98
C LYS A 59 -29.51 38.47 -2.37
N LEU A 60 -28.34 38.90 -1.90
CA LEU A 60 -28.14 40.22 -1.33
C LEU A 60 -28.33 41.28 -2.40
N GLN A 61 -27.74 41.13 -3.59
CA GLN A 61 -27.89 42.05 -4.72
C GLN A 61 -29.35 42.22 -5.14
N LEU A 62 -30.10 41.10 -5.21
CA LEU A 62 -31.54 41.15 -5.51
C LEU A 62 -32.35 41.80 -4.38
N GLN A 63 -31.93 41.63 -3.16
CA GLN A 63 -32.56 42.21 -1.98
C GLN A 63 -32.31 43.72 -1.90
N ASP A 64 -31.06 44.15 -2.17
CA ASP A 64 -30.71 45.58 -2.21
C ASP A 64 -31.52 46.31 -3.29
N LEU A 65 -31.66 45.70 -4.50
CA LEU A 65 -32.51 46.29 -5.54
C LEU A 65 -34.00 46.38 -5.13
N ALA A 66 -34.51 45.38 -4.38
CA ALA A 66 -35.87 45.43 -3.84
C ALA A 66 -36.03 46.48 -2.75
N ASP A 67 -34.96 46.75 -1.97
CA ASP A 67 -34.94 47.79 -0.95
C ASP A 67 -34.98 49.18 -1.59
N ASP A 68 -34.13 49.45 -2.58
CA ASP A 68 -34.18 50.66 -3.40
C ASP A 68 -35.60 50.88 -3.96
N GLN A 69 -36.24 49.86 -4.52
CA GLN A 69 -37.58 49.89 -5.05
C GLN A 69 -38.65 50.17 -3.99
N SER A 70 -38.40 49.79 -2.73
CA SER A 70 -39.37 49.95 -1.64
C SER A 70 -39.62 51.42 -1.28
N GLU A 71 -38.67 52.31 -1.57
CA GLU A 71 -38.85 53.74 -1.38
C GLU A 71 -40.06 54.28 -2.15
N ILE A 72 -40.38 53.69 -3.30
CA ILE A 72 -41.53 54.01 -4.12
C ILE A 72 -42.73 53.11 -3.82
N SER A 73 -42.51 51.79 -3.74
CA SER A 73 -43.61 50.83 -3.63
C SER A 73 -44.24 50.73 -2.25
N TYR A 74 -43.52 51.13 -1.20
CA TYR A 74 -44.00 51.14 0.19
C TYR A 74 -44.17 52.56 0.70
N TRP A 75 -45.16 53.23 0.11
CA TRP A 75 -45.39 54.62 0.40
C TRP A 75 -46.85 54.99 0.21
N ASP A 76 -47.42 55.69 1.17
CA ASP A 76 -48.82 56.20 1.11
C ASP A 76 -49.09 57.08 -0.13
N LYS A 77 -48.15 57.94 -0.54
CA LYS A 77 -48.30 58.79 -1.73
C LYS A 77 -48.42 57.97 -3.01
N THR A 78 -47.64 56.92 -3.18
CA THR A 78 -47.73 56.02 -4.32
C THR A 78 -49.10 55.31 -4.38
N VAL A 79 -49.59 54.88 -3.20
CA VAL A 79 -50.97 54.34 -3.12
C VAL A 79 -51.99 55.35 -3.57
N PHE A 80 -51.96 56.63 -3.12
CA PHE A 80 -52.86 57.67 -3.56
C PHE A 80 -52.77 57.89 -5.06
N ALA A 81 -51.57 57.93 -5.65
CA ALA A 81 -51.34 58.14 -7.06
C ALA A 81 -51.97 57.07 -7.97
N PHE A 82 -52.00 55.85 -7.57
CA PHE A 82 -52.46 54.70 -8.38
C PHE A 82 -53.87 54.20 -8.04
N TYR A 83 -54.32 54.34 -6.79
CA TYR A 83 -55.66 53.86 -6.36
C TYR A 83 -56.75 54.96 -6.41
N GLY A 84 -56.39 56.16 -6.91
CA GLY A 84 -57.35 57.25 -7.18
C GLY A 84 -58.28 56.94 -8.36
N ARG A 85 -59.13 57.90 -8.70
CA ARG A 85 -60.06 57.78 -9.89
C ARG A 85 -59.29 57.83 -11.22
N GLU A 86 -58.20 58.57 -11.27
CA GLU A 86 -57.27 58.71 -12.39
C GLU A 86 -55.86 58.56 -11.78
N ILE A 87 -54.86 58.09 -12.56
CA ILE A 87 -53.47 58.01 -12.14
C ILE A 87 -52.92 59.44 -12.09
N ASP A 88 -52.23 59.74 -10.99
CA ASP A 88 -51.53 61.01 -10.82
C ASP A 88 -50.23 61.00 -11.65
N MET A 89 -50.30 61.55 -12.84
CA MET A 89 -49.13 61.55 -13.75
C MET A 89 -48.08 62.56 -13.34
N GLU A 90 -48.42 63.65 -12.58
CA GLU A 90 -47.44 64.57 -12.03
C GLU A 90 -46.52 63.80 -11.00
N PHE A 91 -47.16 63.05 -10.14
CA PHE A 91 -46.40 62.16 -9.22
C PHE A 91 -45.52 61.12 -9.98
N VAL A 92 -46.04 60.53 -11.04
CA VAL A 92 -45.28 59.53 -11.84
C VAL A 92 -44.05 60.17 -12.48
N GLU A 93 -44.18 61.39 -13.07
CA GLU A 93 -43.07 62.11 -13.68
C GLU A 93 -42.02 62.53 -12.65
N ASP A 94 -42.46 63.09 -11.52
CA ASP A 94 -41.56 63.63 -10.50
C ASP A 94 -40.84 62.56 -9.66
N GLU A 95 -41.55 61.54 -9.27
CA GLU A 95 -41.01 60.57 -8.27
C GLU A 95 -40.59 59.18 -8.87
N ILE A 96 -41.12 58.86 -10.10
CA ILE A 96 -40.80 57.56 -10.70
C ILE A 96 -39.95 57.71 -11.96
N VAL A 97 -40.26 58.68 -12.85
CA VAL A 97 -39.50 58.84 -14.10
C VAL A 97 -38.15 59.48 -13.82
N ASN A 98 -38.15 60.60 -13.09
CA ASN A 98 -36.95 61.36 -12.85
C ASN A 98 -35.89 60.54 -12.00
N GLY A 99 -34.76 60.22 -12.60
CA GLY A 99 -33.64 59.52 -11.93
C GLY A 99 -33.70 58.03 -11.95
N SER A 100 -34.78 57.40 -12.49
CA SER A 100 -34.85 55.90 -12.47
C SER A 100 -33.73 55.22 -13.26
N TRP A 101 -33.27 55.86 -14.36
CA TRP A 101 -32.12 55.37 -15.12
C TRP A 101 -30.81 55.98 -14.65
N ASP A 102 -30.73 57.30 -14.52
CA ASP A 102 -29.48 58.00 -14.22
C ASP A 102 -28.95 57.71 -12.81
N GLU A 103 -29.84 57.54 -11.82
CA GLU A 103 -29.46 57.29 -10.43
C GLU A 103 -29.50 55.80 -10.05
N ALA A 104 -30.57 55.08 -10.47
CA ALA A 104 -30.78 53.70 -10.04
C ALA A 104 -30.45 52.67 -11.14
N GLU A 105 -30.04 53.10 -12.34
CA GLU A 105 -29.75 52.24 -13.51
C GLU A 105 -30.92 51.32 -13.90
N LEU A 106 -32.19 51.76 -13.65
CA LEU A 106 -33.36 50.97 -13.99
C LEU A 106 -33.76 51.21 -15.46
N GLU A 107 -33.51 50.20 -16.31
CA GLU A 107 -33.83 50.30 -17.74
C GLU A 107 -35.33 50.25 -17.99
N HIS A 108 -36.06 49.38 -17.30
CA HIS A 108 -37.52 49.29 -17.36
C HIS A 108 -38.13 49.50 -15.98
N VAL A 109 -39.14 50.38 -15.90
CA VAL A 109 -40.00 50.54 -14.74
C VAL A 109 -41.46 50.48 -15.22
N ILE A 110 -42.20 49.47 -14.74
CA ILE A 110 -43.55 49.21 -15.19
C ILE A 110 -44.51 49.08 -14.01
N VAL A 111 -45.54 49.84 -13.94
CA VAL A 111 -46.61 49.69 -12.95
C VAL A 111 -47.75 48.88 -13.55
N VAL A 112 -48.10 47.77 -12.90
CA VAL A 112 -49.10 46.80 -13.34
C VAL A 112 -50.33 46.91 -12.45
N ASP A 113 -51.50 47.03 -13.04
CA ASP A 113 -52.78 47.17 -12.33
C ASP A 113 -53.25 45.85 -11.71
N GLN A 114 -54.33 45.89 -10.98
CA GLN A 114 -54.97 44.72 -10.32
C GLN A 114 -55.37 43.62 -11.32
N SER A 115 -55.62 43.94 -12.56
CA SER A 115 -56.00 43.01 -13.63
C SER A 115 -54.80 42.41 -14.34
N GLY A 116 -53.60 42.95 -14.14
CA GLY A 116 -52.37 42.51 -14.79
C GLY A 116 -51.92 43.27 -16.00
N ASN A 117 -52.59 44.46 -16.26
CA ASN A 117 -52.26 45.31 -17.40
C ASN A 117 -51.26 46.37 -16.98
N PRO A 118 -50.32 46.76 -17.85
CA PRO A 118 -49.43 47.88 -17.59
C PRO A 118 -50.24 49.19 -17.60
N LYS A 119 -49.97 50.11 -16.71
CA LYS A 119 -50.56 51.43 -16.56
C LYS A 119 -49.58 52.56 -16.75
N VAL A 120 -48.34 52.29 -16.36
CA VAL A 120 -47.21 53.18 -16.57
C VAL A 120 -46.05 52.30 -17.07
N THR A 121 -45.42 52.74 -18.13
CA THR A 121 -44.24 52.10 -18.71
C THR A 121 -43.20 53.18 -18.94
N ILE A 122 -42.03 52.98 -18.34
CA ILE A 122 -40.89 53.86 -18.43
C ILE A 122 -39.70 53.06 -18.95
N PHE A 123 -39.02 53.62 -19.93
CA PHE A 123 -37.77 53.07 -20.48
C PHE A 123 -36.69 54.15 -20.45
N ARG A 124 -35.65 53.95 -19.65
CA ARG A 124 -34.54 54.92 -19.52
C ARG A 124 -34.96 56.36 -19.32
N ASP A 125 -35.69 56.67 -18.25
CA ASP A 125 -36.24 57.99 -17.91
C ASP A 125 -37.15 58.55 -18.94
N GLN A 126 -37.72 57.73 -19.82
CA GLN A 126 -38.71 58.17 -20.79
C GLN A 126 -40.06 57.47 -20.58
N LEU A 127 -41.15 58.29 -20.44
CA LEU A 127 -42.47 57.72 -20.35
C LEU A 127 -42.90 57.21 -21.74
N MET A 128 -43.30 55.92 -21.80
CA MET A 128 -43.73 55.21 -23.02
C MET A 128 -45.23 54.98 -23.02
N ASP A 129 -45.78 54.52 -24.14
CA ASP A 129 -47.17 54.01 -24.13
C ASP A 129 -47.25 52.83 -23.14
N PRO A 130 -48.28 52.82 -22.28
CA PRO A 130 -48.42 51.73 -21.33
C PRO A 130 -48.36 50.34 -21.96
N ASN A 131 -48.87 50.16 -23.18
CA ASN A 131 -48.86 48.87 -23.88
C ASN A 131 -47.47 48.42 -24.34
N ASP A 132 -46.50 49.30 -24.46
CA ASP A 132 -45.14 48.98 -24.83
C ASP A 132 -44.50 48.07 -23.77
N GLY A 133 -44.95 48.13 -22.49
CA GLY A 133 -44.55 47.26 -21.43
C GLY A 133 -45.21 45.86 -21.40
N LEU A 134 -46.19 45.60 -22.26
CA LEU A 134 -47.00 44.38 -22.17
C LEU A 134 -46.20 43.12 -22.41
N GLU A 135 -45.25 43.08 -23.35
CA GLU A 135 -44.44 41.95 -23.66
C GLU A 135 -43.52 41.60 -22.44
N ASN A 136 -42.91 42.59 -21.82
CA ASN A 136 -42.09 42.45 -20.65
C ASN A 136 -42.87 41.89 -19.44
N ILE A 137 -44.13 42.35 -19.25
CA ILE A 137 -45.01 41.86 -18.19
C ILE A 137 -45.44 40.41 -18.45
N VAL A 138 -45.77 40.04 -19.68
CA VAL A 138 -46.13 38.66 -20.04
C VAL A 138 -44.92 37.70 -19.79
N ALA A 139 -43.75 38.12 -20.21
CA ALA A 139 -42.52 37.33 -20.02
C ALA A 139 -42.14 37.13 -18.53
N ASN A 140 -42.48 38.09 -17.68
CA ASN A 140 -42.16 38.10 -16.24
C ASN A 140 -43.40 37.96 -15.35
N PHE A 141 -44.51 37.45 -15.89
CA PHE A 141 -45.78 37.32 -15.16
C PHE A 141 -45.68 36.47 -13.90
N ASP A 142 -44.80 35.47 -13.91
CA ASP A 142 -44.53 34.63 -12.73
C ASP A 142 -43.96 35.45 -11.54
N LEU A 143 -43.09 36.43 -11.79
CA LEU A 143 -42.56 37.33 -10.74
C LEU A 143 -43.70 38.16 -10.13
N ILE A 144 -44.53 38.73 -10.99
CA ILE A 144 -45.69 39.53 -10.55
C ILE A 144 -46.63 38.67 -9.69
N GLN A 145 -46.92 37.44 -10.12
CA GLN A 145 -47.79 36.54 -9.35
C GLN A 145 -47.15 36.11 -8.03
N ARG A 146 -45.82 35.90 -8.00
CA ARG A 146 -45.09 35.60 -6.77
C ARG A 146 -45.17 36.80 -5.80
N ALA A 147 -44.97 38.01 -6.24
CA ALA A 147 -45.13 39.22 -5.43
C ALA A 147 -46.55 39.34 -4.85
N ARG A 148 -47.58 39.15 -5.68
CA ARG A 148 -48.98 39.14 -5.24
C ARG A 148 -49.26 38.07 -4.20
N THR A 149 -48.77 36.84 -4.43
CA THR A 149 -48.92 35.73 -3.49
C THR A 149 -48.28 36.04 -2.14
N LYS A 150 -47.11 36.67 -2.16
CA LYS A 150 -46.42 37.10 -0.92
C LYS A 150 -47.19 38.21 -0.22
N TYR A 151 -47.78 39.17 -0.98
CA TYR A 151 -48.63 40.19 -0.38
C TYR A 151 -49.84 39.56 0.31
N PHE A 152 -50.57 38.65 -0.33
CA PHE A 152 -51.73 37.98 0.29
C PHE A 152 -51.34 37.19 1.56
N ALA A 153 -50.20 36.59 1.57
CA ALA A 153 -49.71 35.82 2.72
C ALA A 153 -49.32 36.74 3.89
N ASN A 154 -48.89 37.98 3.61
CA ASN A 154 -48.28 38.90 4.58
C ASN A 154 -49.07 40.20 4.76
N ARG A 155 -50.41 40.16 4.59
CA ARG A 155 -51.31 41.30 4.85
C ARG A 155 -52.18 41.07 6.09
N LYS A 156 -52.56 42.13 6.78
CA LYS A 156 -53.44 42.15 7.91
C LYS A 156 -54.61 43.12 7.68
N ALA A 157 -55.81 42.67 8.04
CA ALA A 157 -56.99 43.55 7.99
C ALA A 157 -56.85 44.72 8.97
N ARG A 158 -57.13 45.91 8.49
CA ARG A 158 -57.15 47.14 9.27
C ARG A 158 -58.32 48.03 8.78
N GLY A 159 -59.31 48.26 9.63
CA GLY A 159 -60.49 48.99 9.26
C GLY A 159 -61.28 48.36 8.12
N LYS A 160 -61.49 49.08 6.99
CA LYS A 160 -62.21 48.60 5.78
C LYS A 160 -61.25 48.01 4.71
N GLY A 161 -59.96 47.77 5.05
CA GLY A 161 -58.98 47.28 4.08
C GLY A 161 -57.86 46.47 4.72
N PHE A 162 -56.72 46.42 4.06
CA PHE A 162 -55.55 45.63 4.43
C PHE A 162 -54.26 46.47 4.42
N VAL A 163 -53.33 46.10 5.30
CA VAL A 163 -51.98 46.67 5.38
C VAL A 163 -50.94 45.55 5.31
N SER A 164 -49.71 45.83 4.90
CA SER A 164 -48.59 44.90 4.94
C SER A 164 -48.13 44.67 6.40
N ILE A 165 -47.62 43.49 6.71
CA ILE A 165 -47.08 43.14 7.99
C ILE A 165 -45.54 43.24 7.95
N GLY A 166 -44.99 44.20 8.71
CA GLY A 166 -43.57 44.39 8.84
C GLY A 166 -42.90 45.08 7.65
N ASP A 167 -41.58 45.03 7.63
CA ASP A 167 -40.75 45.56 6.58
C ASP A 167 -40.96 44.83 5.26
N PRO A 168 -41.17 45.56 4.12
CA PRO A 168 -41.48 44.94 2.83
C PRO A 168 -40.35 44.14 2.20
N VAL A 169 -39.11 44.32 2.64
CA VAL A 169 -37.89 43.70 2.08
C VAL A 169 -37.13 42.88 3.10
N TRP A 170 -36.75 43.46 4.23
CA TRP A 170 -35.83 42.87 5.21
C TRP A 170 -36.52 41.97 6.24
N SER A 171 -37.83 41.90 6.22
CA SER A 171 -38.57 41.02 7.14
C SER A 171 -38.82 39.64 6.54
N LYS A 172 -39.19 38.67 7.42
CA LYS A 172 -39.70 37.38 6.98
C LYS A 172 -41.00 37.47 6.16
N ASN A 173 -41.65 38.62 6.21
CA ASN A 173 -42.89 38.91 5.56
C ASN A 173 -42.71 39.79 4.29
N ALA A 174 -41.55 39.74 3.68
CA ALA A 174 -41.23 40.44 2.44
C ALA A 174 -42.28 40.22 1.35
N ILE A 175 -42.66 41.30 0.67
CA ILE A 175 -43.75 41.32 -0.34
C ILE A 175 -43.23 41.53 -1.76
N TYR A 176 -41.96 41.25 -1.99
CA TYR A 176 -41.34 41.31 -3.34
C TYR A 176 -41.01 39.92 -3.86
N ALA A 177 -40.87 39.80 -5.16
CA ALA A 177 -40.26 38.67 -5.85
C ALA A 177 -39.15 39.19 -6.76
N ALA A 178 -37.97 38.60 -6.66
CA ALA A 178 -36.82 39.01 -7.45
C ALA A 178 -36.16 37.78 -8.08
N ASP A 179 -35.54 37.98 -9.23
CA ASP A 179 -34.83 36.93 -9.95
C ASP A 179 -33.90 37.57 -11.01
N TYR A 180 -32.90 36.79 -11.45
CA TYR A 180 -32.17 37.16 -12.66
C TYR A 180 -32.99 36.79 -13.90
N ARG A 181 -33.07 37.70 -14.85
CA ARG A 181 -33.89 37.53 -16.05
C ARG A 181 -33.17 38.06 -17.30
N ILE A 182 -33.60 37.56 -18.44
CA ILE A 182 -33.28 38.17 -19.73
C ILE A 182 -34.50 38.93 -20.20
N VAL A 183 -34.37 40.23 -20.33
CA VAL A 183 -35.42 41.15 -20.80
C VAL A 183 -34.88 41.82 -22.05
N GLU A 184 -35.62 41.73 -23.19
CA GLU A 184 -35.20 42.25 -24.49
C GLU A 184 -33.77 41.87 -24.91
N GLY A 185 -33.35 40.60 -24.55
CA GLY A 185 -32.00 40.08 -24.86
C GLY A 185 -30.90 40.55 -23.92
N GLN A 186 -31.22 41.34 -22.91
CA GLN A 186 -30.27 41.80 -21.91
C GLN A 186 -30.44 41.00 -20.61
N LEU A 187 -29.33 40.50 -20.07
CA LEU A 187 -29.30 39.85 -18.77
C LEU A 187 -29.30 40.90 -17.68
N GLY A 188 -30.17 40.75 -16.69
CA GLY A 188 -30.30 41.69 -15.59
C GLY A 188 -31.04 41.14 -14.38
N MET A 189 -31.23 41.99 -13.39
CA MET A 189 -31.98 41.75 -12.18
C MET A 189 -33.41 42.30 -12.38
N ALA A 190 -34.41 41.45 -12.16
CA ALA A 190 -35.81 41.84 -12.22
C ALA A 190 -36.46 41.74 -10.84
N VAL A 191 -37.14 42.75 -10.41
CA VAL A 191 -37.90 42.82 -9.16
C VAL A 191 -39.35 43.16 -9.41
N ALA A 192 -40.27 42.43 -8.81
CA ALA A 192 -41.67 42.72 -8.75
C ALA A 192 -42.09 42.91 -7.30
N GLN A 193 -42.67 44.04 -6.96
CA GLN A 193 -43.07 44.40 -5.59
C GLN A 193 -44.47 44.97 -5.54
N ALA A 194 -45.25 44.51 -4.58
CA ALA A 194 -46.61 45.07 -4.38
C ALA A 194 -46.56 46.53 -3.88
N ILE A 195 -47.32 47.40 -4.50
CA ILE A 195 -47.48 48.77 -4.03
C ILE A 195 -48.45 48.77 -2.83
N VAL A 196 -47.94 49.12 -1.68
CA VAL A 196 -48.65 49.06 -0.40
C VAL A 196 -48.41 50.33 0.43
N PRO A 197 -49.35 50.70 1.30
CA PRO A 197 -49.21 51.87 2.16
C PRO A 197 -48.20 51.59 3.29
N ASP A 198 -47.55 52.67 3.76
CA ASP A 198 -46.62 52.61 4.89
C ASP A 198 -47.30 52.90 6.24
N ILE A 199 -48.09 53.99 6.38
CA ILE A 199 -48.60 54.44 7.70
C ILE A 199 -50.10 54.62 7.75
N LEU A 200 -50.66 55.43 6.85
CA LEU A 200 -52.01 56.02 6.99
C LEU A 200 -53.08 55.25 6.23
N GLU A 201 -52.77 54.76 5.08
CA GLU A 201 -53.73 54.18 4.14
C GLU A 201 -53.94 52.66 4.32
N VAL A 202 -55.00 52.18 3.69
CA VAL A 202 -55.33 50.75 3.60
C VAL A 202 -55.68 50.39 2.18
N LEU A 203 -55.32 49.22 1.73
CA LEU A 203 -55.68 48.72 0.40
C LEU A 203 -57.03 48.00 0.46
N PRO A 204 -57.90 48.16 -0.56
CA PRO A 204 -59.10 47.36 -0.71
C PRO A 204 -58.76 45.88 -0.85
N ASP A 205 -59.76 45.03 -0.66
CA ASP A 205 -59.57 43.61 -0.92
C ASP A 205 -59.42 43.37 -2.45
N GLY A 206 -58.45 42.56 -2.82
CA GLY A 206 -58.09 42.26 -4.21
C GLY A 206 -56.60 42.22 -4.46
N ASN A 207 -56.24 42.09 -5.73
CA ASN A 207 -54.84 42.16 -6.14
C ASN A 207 -54.30 43.59 -5.93
N PRO A 208 -53.05 43.69 -5.40
CA PRO A 208 -52.41 45.02 -5.38
C PRO A 208 -51.92 45.40 -6.78
N TYR A 209 -51.67 46.68 -6.96
CA TYR A 209 -50.80 47.17 -8.02
C TYR A 209 -49.36 46.58 -7.71
N VAL A 210 -48.62 46.35 -8.81
CA VAL A 210 -47.24 45.81 -8.69
C VAL A 210 -46.29 46.70 -9.46
N LEU A 211 -45.26 47.16 -8.81
CA LEU A 211 -44.12 47.84 -9.44
C LEU A 211 -43.15 46.73 -9.91
N PHE A 212 -42.91 46.70 -11.22
CA PHE A 212 -41.90 45.83 -11.83
C PHE A 212 -40.76 46.70 -12.31
N THR A 213 -39.52 46.32 -11.93
CA THR A 213 -38.31 46.99 -12.39
C THR A 213 -37.30 45.97 -12.94
N PHE A 214 -36.51 46.45 -13.90
CA PHE A 214 -35.42 45.68 -14.48
C PHE A 214 -34.15 46.54 -14.54
N ARG A 215 -33.06 46.03 -13.94
CA ARG A 215 -31.74 46.64 -13.97
C ARG A 215 -30.79 45.70 -14.76
N PRO A 216 -30.28 46.14 -15.94
CA PRO A 216 -29.33 45.31 -16.70
C PRO A 216 -28.03 45.17 -15.98
N LEU A 217 -27.39 44.00 -16.10
CA LEU A 217 -26.07 43.77 -15.56
C LEU A 217 -25.02 44.44 -16.44
N ASN A 218 -24.43 45.48 -15.94
CA ASN A 218 -23.32 46.15 -16.62
C ASN A 218 -21.95 45.59 -16.21
N LYS A 219 -20.87 45.92 -16.93
CA LYS A 219 -19.52 45.46 -16.66
C LYS A 219 -18.99 45.91 -15.30
N PHE A 220 -19.47 47.04 -14.79
CA PHE A 220 -19.05 47.58 -13.49
C PHE A 220 -19.63 46.76 -12.35
N THR A 221 -20.91 46.43 -12.40
CA THR A 221 -21.59 45.55 -11.41
C THR A 221 -20.91 44.17 -11.33
N PHE A 222 -20.56 43.57 -12.45
CA PHE A 222 -19.82 42.32 -12.49
C PHE A 222 -18.46 42.42 -11.87
N ALA A 223 -17.70 43.48 -12.13
CA ALA A 223 -16.38 43.64 -11.57
C ALA A 223 -16.43 43.76 -10.04
N GLN A 224 -17.40 44.52 -9.53
CA GLN A 224 -17.60 44.72 -8.10
C GLN A 224 -17.95 43.39 -7.38
N VAL A 225 -18.91 42.65 -7.90
CA VAL A 225 -19.30 41.31 -7.36
C VAL A 225 -18.14 40.35 -7.40
N ARG A 226 -17.43 40.26 -8.53
CA ARG A 226 -16.26 39.41 -8.68
C ARG A 226 -15.17 39.73 -7.65
N ASP A 227 -14.87 41.01 -7.45
CA ASP A 227 -13.82 41.48 -6.58
C ASP A 227 -14.22 41.24 -5.10
N GLN A 228 -15.49 41.40 -4.74
CA GLN A 228 -16.02 41.08 -3.40
C GLN A 228 -15.96 39.56 -3.11
N LEU A 229 -16.31 38.74 -4.10
CA LEU A 229 -16.28 37.28 -3.96
C LEU A 229 -14.85 36.70 -4.00
N GLY A 230 -13.88 37.44 -4.57
CA GLY A 230 -12.52 36.94 -4.76
C GLY A 230 -12.41 35.71 -5.68
N LEU A 231 -13.45 35.50 -6.53
CA LEU A 231 -13.51 34.33 -7.41
C LEU A 231 -12.88 34.63 -8.78
N ASN A 232 -12.12 33.64 -9.26
CA ASN A 232 -11.49 33.74 -10.57
C ASN A 232 -12.49 33.45 -11.71
N ARG A 233 -12.49 34.28 -12.78
CA ARG A 233 -13.34 34.14 -13.97
C ARG A 233 -14.83 34.07 -13.62
N PHE A 234 -15.26 34.82 -12.59
CA PHE A 234 -16.68 34.89 -12.23
C PHE A 234 -17.45 35.62 -13.31
N SER A 235 -18.58 35.07 -13.73
CA SER A 235 -19.56 35.71 -14.61
C SER A 235 -20.94 35.10 -14.41
N ILE A 236 -21.99 35.89 -14.81
CA ILE A 236 -23.37 35.42 -14.85
C ILE A 236 -23.77 35.36 -16.31
N VAL A 237 -24.30 34.23 -16.75
CA VAL A 237 -24.61 33.97 -18.17
C VAL A 237 -25.87 33.09 -18.29
N ALA A 238 -26.49 33.08 -19.47
CA ALA A 238 -27.49 32.06 -19.79
C ALA A 238 -26.81 30.64 -19.73
N GLN A 239 -27.54 29.65 -19.27
CA GLN A 239 -26.99 28.29 -19.15
C GLN A 239 -26.51 27.74 -20.49
N SER A 240 -27.13 28.12 -21.60
CA SER A 240 -26.74 27.77 -22.96
C SER A 240 -25.37 28.32 -23.39
N GLU A 241 -24.90 29.41 -22.76
CA GLU A 241 -23.65 30.09 -23.04
C GLU A 241 -22.55 29.73 -22.02
N ALA A 242 -22.89 28.95 -20.98
CA ALA A 242 -21.98 28.62 -19.93
C ALA A 242 -20.83 27.72 -20.42
N ASN A 243 -19.59 28.06 -20.05
CA ASN A 243 -18.44 27.22 -20.32
C ASN A 243 -18.51 25.95 -19.45
N PRO A 244 -18.55 24.74 -20.04
CA PRO A 244 -18.65 23.48 -19.29
C PRO A 244 -17.43 23.14 -18.43
N GLU A 245 -16.29 23.83 -18.61
CA GLU A 245 -15.09 23.66 -17.79
C GLU A 245 -15.15 24.43 -16.45
N LEU A 246 -16.10 25.37 -16.33
CA LEU A 246 -16.29 26.16 -15.13
C LEU A 246 -17.36 25.53 -14.23
N GLU A 247 -17.20 25.72 -12.93
CA GLU A 247 -18.23 25.35 -11.96
C GLU A 247 -19.43 26.32 -12.13
N GLN A 248 -20.64 25.82 -11.86
CA GLN A 248 -21.84 26.60 -12.07
C GLN A 248 -22.93 26.32 -11.04
N ILE A 249 -23.70 27.36 -10.69
CA ILE A 249 -24.94 27.23 -9.93
C ILE A 249 -26.06 27.99 -10.64
N VAL A 250 -27.27 27.47 -10.56
CA VAL A 250 -28.47 28.16 -11.11
C VAL A 250 -28.86 29.25 -10.11
N ILE A 251 -28.95 30.48 -10.60
CA ILE A 251 -29.27 31.68 -9.80
C ILE A 251 -30.59 32.35 -10.17
N GLY A 252 -31.18 31.97 -11.31
CA GLY A 252 -32.44 32.56 -11.77
C GLY A 252 -32.88 32.01 -13.13
N GLY A 253 -33.77 32.71 -13.76
CA GLY A 253 -34.32 32.40 -15.08
C GLY A 253 -35.68 31.71 -15.03
N ILE A 254 -36.19 31.38 -16.21
CA ILE A 254 -37.43 30.63 -16.41
C ILE A 254 -37.14 29.19 -16.80
N ALA A 255 -38.17 28.34 -16.86
CA ALA A 255 -38.01 26.90 -17.11
C ALA A 255 -37.19 26.55 -18.36
N ASN A 256 -37.32 27.35 -19.41
CA ASN A 256 -36.65 27.13 -20.70
C ASN A 256 -35.34 27.90 -20.85
N GLU A 257 -35.03 28.83 -19.97
CA GLU A 257 -33.86 29.70 -20.03
C GLU A 257 -33.34 29.98 -18.62
N LYS A 258 -32.50 29.06 -18.13
CA LYS A 258 -31.87 29.20 -16.82
C LYS A 258 -30.67 30.13 -16.88
N ILE A 259 -30.49 30.91 -15.84
CA ILE A 259 -29.34 31.78 -15.64
C ILE A 259 -28.45 31.15 -14.59
N VAL A 260 -27.16 31.09 -14.88
CA VAL A 260 -26.14 30.47 -14.02
C VAL A 260 -25.04 31.47 -13.70
N ALA A 261 -24.57 31.40 -12.47
CA ALA A 261 -23.29 31.96 -12.10
C ALA A 261 -22.21 30.91 -12.36
N VAL A 262 -21.13 31.30 -13.04
CA VAL A 262 -20.03 30.45 -13.40
C VAL A 262 -18.71 31.02 -12.87
N TRP A 263 -17.79 30.15 -12.41
CA TRP A 263 -16.45 30.56 -11.95
C TRP A 263 -15.46 29.44 -12.09
N ALA A 264 -14.17 29.79 -12.08
CA ALA A 264 -13.09 28.83 -11.98
C ALA A 264 -12.87 28.48 -10.49
N ALA A 265 -13.36 27.31 -10.06
CA ALA A 265 -13.23 26.91 -8.67
C ALA A 265 -11.75 26.75 -8.25
N THR A 266 -11.48 27.17 -7.03
CA THR A 266 -10.20 26.92 -6.38
C THR A 266 -10.07 25.44 -6.08
N LYS A 267 -8.96 24.81 -6.52
CA LYS A 267 -8.71 23.38 -6.31
C LYS A 267 -7.61 23.17 -5.24
N PRO A 268 -7.96 23.12 -3.95
CA PRO A 268 -7.00 22.91 -2.87
C PRO A 268 -6.18 21.64 -3.03
N SER A 269 -6.73 20.64 -3.74
CA SER A 269 -6.02 19.40 -4.04
C SER A 269 -4.67 19.64 -4.75
N MET A 270 -4.54 20.63 -5.62
CA MET A 270 -3.27 20.95 -6.31
C MET A 270 -2.18 21.32 -5.32
N ASN A 271 -2.47 22.18 -4.34
CA ASN A 271 -1.53 22.54 -3.27
C ASN A 271 -1.17 21.35 -2.37
N ILE A 272 -2.14 20.46 -2.10
CA ILE A 272 -1.91 19.22 -1.34
C ILE A 272 -0.92 18.33 -2.10
N TRP A 273 -1.11 18.18 -3.41
CA TRP A 273 -0.23 17.35 -4.25
C TRP A 273 1.19 17.91 -4.28
N GLU A 274 1.36 19.18 -4.58
CA GLU A 274 2.67 19.82 -4.67
C GLU A 274 3.48 19.74 -3.36
N LYS A 275 2.83 19.90 -2.21
CA LYS A 275 3.50 19.87 -0.91
C LYS A 275 3.68 18.45 -0.35
N THR A 276 2.74 17.57 -0.60
CA THR A 276 2.71 16.24 0.05
C THR A 276 3.46 15.17 -0.77
N LEU A 277 3.44 15.23 -2.10
CA LEU A 277 4.12 14.25 -2.96
C LEU A 277 5.62 14.15 -2.71
N PRO A 278 6.39 15.25 -2.59
CA PRO A 278 7.82 15.15 -2.32
C PRO A 278 8.13 14.51 -0.96
N ILE A 279 7.31 14.81 0.06
CA ILE A 279 7.46 14.24 1.40
C ILE A 279 7.16 12.74 1.36
N LEU A 280 6.07 12.36 0.72
CA LEU A 280 5.68 10.95 0.57
C LEU A 280 6.71 10.17 -0.25
N GLY A 281 7.23 10.75 -1.32
CA GLY A 281 8.29 10.18 -2.15
C GLY A 281 9.58 9.95 -1.38
N SER A 282 10.01 10.92 -0.57
CA SER A 282 11.21 10.79 0.27
C SER A 282 11.04 9.72 1.36
N LEU A 283 9.87 9.65 1.99
CA LEU A 283 9.56 8.63 2.98
C LEU A 283 9.55 7.22 2.34
N LEU A 284 8.94 7.08 1.18
CA LEU A 284 8.90 5.82 0.43
C LEU A 284 10.30 5.37 0.01
N ALA A 285 11.14 6.30 -0.44
CA ALA A 285 12.54 6.03 -0.77
C ALA A 285 13.31 5.55 0.46
N MET A 286 13.15 6.21 1.61
CA MET A 286 13.80 5.81 2.87
C MET A 286 13.37 4.41 3.31
N ILE A 287 12.08 4.10 3.26
CA ILE A 287 11.54 2.76 3.58
C ILE A 287 12.13 1.72 2.62
N THR A 288 12.17 2.00 1.32
CA THR A 288 12.69 1.07 0.31
C THR A 288 14.17 0.79 0.53
N ILE A 289 14.98 1.82 0.80
CA ILE A 289 16.41 1.69 1.12
C ILE A 289 16.60 0.88 2.41
N GLY A 290 15.83 1.19 3.46
CA GLY A 290 15.88 0.48 4.75
C GLY A 290 15.54 -1.01 4.61
N LEU A 291 14.45 -1.34 3.93
CA LEU A 291 14.06 -2.72 3.67
C LEU A 291 15.08 -3.46 2.79
N GLY A 292 15.62 -2.80 1.78
CA GLY A 292 16.70 -3.34 0.94
C GLY A 292 17.96 -3.66 1.75
N PHE A 293 18.37 -2.75 2.65
CA PHE A 293 19.49 -2.97 3.55
C PHE A 293 19.27 -4.15 4.53
N ILE A 294 18.08 -4.21 5.12
CA ILE A 294 17.71 -5.33 6.02
C ILE A 294 17.74 -6.66 5.25
N GLY A 295 17.15 -6.71 4.06
CA GLY A 295 17.15 -7.89 3.20
C GLY A 295 18.56 -8.34 2.84
N TYR A 296 19.44 -7.40 2.46
CA TYR A 296 20.86 -7.69 2.20
C TYR A 296 21.59 -8.24 3.42
N ARG A 297 21.42 -7.62 4.59
CA ARG A 297 22.03 -8.08 5.85
C ARG A 297 21.55 -9.47 6.23
N TYR A 298 20.26 -9.72 6.13
CA TYR A 298 19.66 -11.01 6.46
C TYR A 298 20.14 -12.13 5.53
N SER A 299 20.17 -11.88 4.22
CA SER A 299 20.71 -12.83 3.24
C SER A 299 22.16 -13.23 3.56
N LYS A 300 23.00 -12.24 3.92
CA LYS A 300 24.42 -12.49 4.28
C LYS A 300 24.56 -13.31 5.57
N VAL A 301 23.71 -13.08 6.57
CA VAL A 301 23.70 -13.85 7.82
C VAL A 301 23.28 -15.29 7.57
N LEU A 302 22.22 -15.52 6.80
CA LEU A 302 21.78 -16.89 6.45
C LEU A 302 22.88 -17.70 5.75
N THR A 303 23.59 -17.08 4.81
CA THR A 303 24.71 -17.75 4.12
C THR A 303 25.82 -18.15 5.10
N ARG A 304 26.15 -17.27 6.05
CA ARG A 304 27.18 -17.57 7.07
C ARG A 304 26.78 -18.73 7.98
N ILE A 305 25.51 -18.74 8.44
CA ILE A 305 24.99 -19.83 9.29
C ILE A 305 25.11 -21.18 8.55
N GLN A 306 24.67 -21.24 7.30
CA GLN A 306 24.72 -22.48 6.52
C GLN A 306 26.15 -22.99 6.29
N VAL A 307 27.08 -22.09 6.01
CA VAL A 307 28.50 -22.47 5.87
C VAL A 307 29.08 -22.99 7.20
N SER A 308 28.71 -22.33 8.32
CA SER A 308 29.11 -22.74 9.64
C SER A 308 28.54 -24.13 10.01
N GLU A 309 27.26 -24.37 9.74
CA GLU A 309 26.61 -25.66 9.98
C GLU A 309 27.27 -26.80 9.17
N ALA A 310 27.53 -26.54 7.88
CA ALA A 310 28.19 -27.52 7.01
C ALA A 310 29.61 -27.86 7.53
N ARG A 311 30.34 -26.82 7.97
CA ARG A 311 31.68 -27.01 8.56
C ARG A 311 31.62 -27.77 9.91
N ASN A 312 30.67 -27.41 10.77
CA ASN A 312 30.49 -28.10 12.05
C ASN A 312 30.12 -29.58 11.86
N ARG A 313 29.22 -29.87 10.89
CA ARG A 313 28.89 -31.25 10.55
C ARG A 313 30.11 -32.02 10.03
N PHE A 314 30.88 -31.38 9.12
CA PHE A 314 32.10 -32.02 8.61
C PHE A 314 33.10 -32.32 9.74
N MET A 315 33.32 -31.38 10.66
CA MET A 315 34.22 -31.60 11.83
C MET A 315 33.67 -32.65 12.79
N ALA A 316 32.34 -32.78 12.92
CA ALA A 316 31.73 -33.80 13.76
C ALA A 316 31.83 -35.22 13.16
N GLU A 317 31.88 -35.34 11.83
CA GLU A 317 31.84 -36.60 11.10
C GLU A 317 33.25 -37.09 10.62
N HIS A 318 34.30 -36.24 10.70
CA HIS A 318 35.63 -36.54 10.19
C HIS A 318 36.73 -36.38 11.26
N ASP A 319 37.80 -37.17 11.13
CA ASP A 319 38.99 -37.03 11.94
C ASP A 319 39.82 -35.81 11.52
N ALA A 320 40.15 -34.95 12.48
CA ALA A 320 40.80 -33.66 12.21
C ALA A 320 42.24 -33.82 11.66
N LEU A 321 42.93 -34.92 11.96
CA LEU A 321 44.33 -35.15 11.54
C LEU A 321 44.40 -35.68 10.10
N THR A 322 43.54 -36.64 9.76
CA THR A 322 43.62 -37.39 8.50
C THR A 322 42.58 -36.93 7.46
N GLY A 323 41.52 -36.27 7.89
CA GLY A 323 40.39 -35.95 7.04
C GLY A 323 39.52 -37.15 6.67
N LEU A 324 39.82 -38.34 7.11
CA LEU A 324 38.97 -39.52 6.94
C LEU A 324 37.70 -39.39 7.78
N PRO A 325 36.62 -40.09 7.43
CA PRO A 325 35.49 -40.31 8.33
C PRO A 325 35.98 -40.76 9.71
N ASN A 326 35.32 -40.23 10.76
CA ASN A 326 35.58 -40.67 12.12
C ASN A 326 34.64 -41.84 12.49
N ARG A 327 34.78 -42.32 13.74
CA ARG A 327 33.96 -43.42 14.27
C ARG A 327 32.45 -43.13 14.12
N LEU A 328 32.01 -41.92 14.44
CA LEU A 328 30.59 -41.56 14.35
C LEU A 328 30.06 -41.71 12.93
N GLN A 329 30.79 -41.22 11.94
CA GLN A 329 30.39 -41.33 10.54
C GLN A 329 30.39 -42.78 10.05
N PHE A 330 31.38 -43.59 10.50
CA PHE A 330 31.44 -45.01 10.19
C PHE A 330 30.25 -45.78 10.77
N ASP A 331 29.97 -45.59 12.07
CA ASP A 331 28.84 -46.24 12.75
C ASP A 331 27.50 -45.85 12.08
N ASN A 332 27.28 -44.58 11.80
CA ASN A 332 26.09 -44.10 11.10
C ASN A 332 25.90 -44.72 9.71
N GLU A 333 26.98 -44.93 8.98
CA GLU A 333 26.92 -45.50 7.63
C GLU A 333 26.67 -47.01 7.67
N LEU A 334 27.32 -47.72 8.56
CA LEU A 334 27.09 -49.15 8.77
C LEU A 334 25.67 -49.44 9.26
N ASP A 335 25.15 -48.63 10.23
CA ASP A 335 23.79 -48.76 10.73
C ASP A 335 22.76 -48.50 9.60
N LYS A 336 23.00 -47.53 8.71
CA LYS A 336 22.11 -47.29 7.56
C LYS A 336 22.08 -48.49 6.60
N ILE A 337 23.22 -49.09 6.29
CA ILE A 337 23.30 -50.27 5.41
C ILE A 337 22.52 -51.44 6.00
N ILE A 338 22.74 -51.73 7.29
CA ILE A 338 22.06 -52.82 7.99
C ILE A 338 20.54 -52.57 8.11
N ALA A 339 20.14 -51.36 8.53
CA ALA A 339 18.73 -51.02 8.78
C ALA A 339 17.89 -50.96 7.50
N LYS A 340 18.46 -50.51 6.38
CA LYS A 340 17.75 -50.37 5.11
C LYS A 340 17.83 -51.60 4.23
N GLY A 341 18.69 -52.57 4.53
CA GLY A 341 18.95 -53.70 3.67
C GLY A 341 19.49 -53.26 2.29
N GLU A 342 20.30 -52.20 2.25
CA GLU A 342 20.85 -51.66 1.01
C GLU A 342 21.84 -52.59 0.33
N LEU A 343 22.46 -53.52 1.10
CA LEU A 343 23.40 -54.51 0.63
C LEU A 343 23.03 -55.86 1.20
N ASP A 344 23.23 -56.91 0.43
CA ASP A 344 23.04 -58.30 0.88
C ASP A 344 24.21 -58.75 1.79
N ARG A 345 25.39 -58.18 1.60
CA ARG A 345 26.61 -58.51 2.30
C ARG A 345 27.61 -57.35 2.29
N CYS A 346 28.33 -57.11 3.39
CA CYS A 346 29.44 -56.17 3.44
C CYS A 346 30.57 -56.73 4.33
N ALA A 347 31.81 -56.31 4.03
CA ALA A 347 32.96 -56.68 4.86
C ALA A 347 33.40 -55.50 5.74
N ILE A 348 33.63 -55.75 7.00
CA ILE A 348 34.20 -54.86 7.99
C ILE A 348 35.64 -55.29 8.28
N ILE A 349 36.56 -54.32 8.12
CA ILE A 349 38.00 -54.58 8.29
C ILE A 349 38.50 -53.64 9.39
N CYS A 350 39.00 -54.21 10.49
CA CYS A 350 39.67 -53.47 11.54
C CYS A 350 41.19 -53.56 11.31
N THR A 351 41.86 -52.42 11.32
CA THR A 351 43.30 -52.31 11.04
C THR A 351 43.98 -51.54 12.17
N ASP A 352 45.14 -52.01 12.62
CA ASP A 352 45.96 -51.35 13.64
C ASP A 352 47.42 -51.36 13.18
N LEU A 353 48.13 -50.25 13.39
CA LEU A 353 49.47 -50.07 12.93
C LEU A 353 50.46 -50.69 13.92
N ASP A 354 51.18 -51.69 13.46
CA ASP A 354 52.17 -52.42 14.28
C ASP A 354 53.36 -51.52 14.62
N LYS A 355 53.75 -51.48 15.90
CA LYS A 355 54.88 -50.73 16.42
C LYS A 355 54.82 -49.22 16.19
N PHE A 356 53.63 -48.62 15.94
CA PHE A 356 53.45 -47.18 15.76
C PHE A 356 53.92 -46.36 16.96
N LYS A 357 53.82 -46.95 18.17
CA LYS A 357 54.32 -46.30 19.38
C LYS A 357 55.83 -46.09 19.32
N ASP A 358 56.58 -47.04 18.76
CA ASP A 358 58.04 -46.93 18.62
C ASP A 358 58.49 -45.78 17.77
N VAL A 359 57.65 -45.42 16.74
CA VAL A 359 57.84 -44.21 15.91
C VAL A 359 57.66 -42.93 16.73
N ASN A 360 56.60 -42.88 17.54
CA ASN A 360 56.37 -41.72 18.41
C ASN A 360 57.45 -41.55 19.44
N ASP A 361 57.89 -42.66 20.06
CA ASP A 361 58.91 -42.64 21.09
C ASP A 361 60.31 -42.28 20.53
N THR A 362 60.61 -42.65 19.27
CA THR A 362 61.90 -42.38 18.61
C THR A 362 61.98 -40.99 17.94
N TYR A 363 60.90 -40.57 17.21
CA TYR A 363 60.91 -39.39 16.34
C TYR A 363 59.98 -38.31 16.80
N GLY A 364 59.20 -38.51 17.86
CA GLY A 364 58.23 -37.58 18.42
C GLY A 364 56.88 -37.61 17.72
N HIS A 365 55.87 -36.98 18.33
CA HIS A 365 54.53 -37.04 17.90
C HIS A 365 54.31 -36.40 16.51
N GLN A 366 55.14 -35.45 16.09
CA GLN A 366 55.02 -34.85 14.75
C GLN A 366 55.36 -35.88 13.65
N ALA A 367 56.32 -36.72 13.86
CA ALA A 367 56.64 -37.83 12.95
C ALA A 367 55.50 -38.86 12.93
N GLY A 368 54.96 -39.23 14.13
CA GLY A 368 53.77 -40.07 14.21
C GLY A 368 52.56 -39.52 13.45
N ASP A 369 52.28 -38.20 13.55
CA ASP A 369 51.21 -37.52 12.79
C ASP A 369 51.44 -37.60 11.28
N ALA A 370 52.70 -37.46 10.82
CA ALA A 370 53.07 -37.63 9.42
C ALA A 370 52.83 -39.04 8.91
N VAL A 371 53.20 -40.04 9.73
CA VAL A 371 52.93 -41.45 9.43
C VAL A 371 51.43 -41.72 9.34
N ILE A 372 50.65 -41.30 10.34
CA ILE A 372 49.20 -41.49 10.35
C ILE A 372 48.54 -40.84 9.10
N LYS A 373 48.92 -39.61 8.73
CA LYS A 373 48.42 -38.97 7.53
C LYS A 373 48.74 -39.72 6.24
N THR A 374 49.95 -40.23 6.15
CA THR A 374 50.42 -40.96 4.98
C THR A 374 49.71 -42.30 4.87
N VAL A 375 49.59 -43.04 5.97
CA VAL A 375 48.87 -44.30 6.06
C VAL A 375 47.37 -44.11 5.73
N ALA A 376 46.73 -43.10 6.30
CA ALA A 376 45.35 -42.77 6.01
C ALA A 376 45.11 -42.55 4.52
N ARG A 377 46.00 -41.80 3.85
CA ARG A 377 45.95 -41.57 2.43
C ARG A 377 46.12 -42.89 1.65
N ARG A 378 47.10 -43.70 1.97
CA ARG A 378 47.38 -45.01 1.33
C ARG A 378 46.18 -45.96 1.45
N ILE A 379 45.65 -46.12 2.67
CA ILE A 379 44.46 -46.95 2.91
C ILE A 379 43.27 -46.40 2.06
N SER A 380 43.05 -45.12 2.07
CA SER A 380 41.95 -44.48 1.27
C SER A 380 42.13 -44.72 -0.23
N GLU A 381 43.35 -44.66 -0.75
CA GLU A 381 43.66 -44.89 -2.18
C GLU A 381 43.42 -46.36 -2.55
N VAL A 382 43.83 -47.32 -1.73
CA VAL A 382 43.63 -48.76 -1.96
C VAL A 382 42.16 -49.15 -1.87
N VAL A 383 41.42 -48.60 -0.91
CA VAL A 383 39.97 -48.83 -0.74
C VAL A 383 39.19 -48.20 -1.89
N GLY A 384 39.58 -47.00 -2.27
CA GLY A 384 38.98 -46.27 -3.39
C GLY A 384 37.46 -46.21 -3.34
N ARG A 385 36.80 -46.53 -4.46
CA ARG A 385 35.32 -46.52 -4.56
C ARG A 385 34.63 -47.78 -4.02
N LYS A 386 35.42 -48.81 -3.62
CA LYS A 386 34.87 -50.07 -3.14
C LYS A 386 34.28 -49.97 -1.74
N GLY A 387 34.67 -48.93 -0.98
CA GLY A 387 34.21 -48.78 0.38
C GLY A 387 34.50 -47.43 1.00
N MET A 388 34.52 -47.41 2.34
CA MET A 388 34.84 -46.25 3.16
C MET A 388 35.87 -46.62 4.17
N ALA A 389 37.00 -45.91 4.22
CA ALA A 389 37.97 -45.97 5.28
C ALA A 389 37.70 -44.89 6.33
N ALA A 390 37.78 -45.23 7.59
CA ALA A 390 37.59 -44.32 8.73
C ALA A 390 38.75 -44.52 9.74
N ARG A 391 39.10 -43.45 10.46
CA ARG A 391 40.02 -43.52 11.60
C ARG A 391 39.23 -43.49 12.91
N ILE A 392 39.46 -44.47 13.75
CA ILE A 392 38.76 -44.61 15.03
C ILE A 392 39.45 -43.81 16.13
N GLY A 393 40.77 -43.77 16.11
CA GLY A 393 41.61 -43.04 17.05
C GLY A 393 43.02 -43.66 17.13
N GLY A 394 43.99 -42.86 17.53
CA GLY A 394 45.37 -43.34 17.61
C GLY A 394 45.87 -43.88 16.27
N ASP A 395 46.23 -45.15 16.27
CA ASP A 395 46.72 -45.95 15.14
C ASP A 395 45.73 -46.97 14.59
N GLU A 396 44.46 -46.82 15.00
CA GLU A 396 43.35 -47.69 14.58
C GLU A 396 42.54 -47.11 13.39
N PHE A 397 42.35 -47.93 12.37
CA PHE A 397 41.53 -47.68 11.22
C PHE A 397 40.44 -48.74 11.06
N ILE A 398 39.27 -48.35 10.52
CA ILE A 398 38.24 -49.30 10.19
C ILE A 398 37.76 -49.03 8.76
N ILE A 399 37.50 -50.11 8.02
CA ILE A 399 37.11 -50.02 6.62
C ILE A 399 35.81 -50.79 6.44
N LEU A 400 34.86 -50.19 5.74
CA LEU A 400 33.62 -50.78 5.30
C LEU A 400 33.68 -50.98 3.79
N LEU A 401 33.68 -52.22 3.33
CA LEU A 401 33.53 -52.53 1.90
C LEU A 401 32.07 -52.82 1.56
N ARG A 402 31.59 -52.18 0.54
CA ARG A 402 30.14 -52.19 0.16
C ARG A 402 29.80 -53.17 -0.96
N ASP A 403 30.71 -53.45 -1.85
CA ASP A 403 30.46 -54.38 -2.95
C ASP A 403 30.71 -55.82 -2.51
N GLY A 404 29.85 -56.72 -2.99
CA GLY A 404 29.83 -58.14 -2.71
C GLY A 404 31.09 -58.89 -3.20
N LEU A 405 32.24 -58.44 -2.76
CA LEU A 405 33.53 -59.07 -3.02
C LEU A 405 33.56 -60.45 -2.36
N ASP A 406 34.08 -61.43 -3.09
CA ASP A 406 34.36 -62.72 -2.51
C ASP A 406 35.48 -62.65 -1.45
N GLU A 407 35.59 -63.64 -0.60
CA GLU A 407 36.53 -63.66 0.50
C GLU A 407 37.96 -63.52 0.00
N ALA A 408 38.34 -64.19 -1.07
CA ALA A 408 39.66 -64.12 -1.66
C ALA A 408 40.04 -62.69 -2.11
N SER A 409 39.09 -61.99 -2.73
CA SER A 409 39.25 -60.58 -3.20
C SER A 409 39.41 -59.60 -2.01
N VAL A 410 38.68 -59.83 -0.91
CA VAL A 410 38.83 -59.02 0.32
C VAL A 410 40.12 -59.25 1.00
N MET A 411 40.57 -60.54 1.12
CA MET A 411 41.88 -60.91 1.72
C MET A 411 43.01 -60.31 0.88
N MET A 412 42.96 -60.42 -0.45
CA MET A 412 43.95 -59.79 -1.34
C MET A 412 43.98 -58.24 -1.19
N LEU A 413 42.83 -57.60 -0.97
CA LEU A 413 42.76 -56.16 -0.67
C LEU A 413 43.46 -55.87 0.68
N CYS A 414 43.26 -56.69 1.69
CA CYS A 414 43.95 -56.56 2.98
C CYS A 414 45.46 -56.69 2.84
N ASP A 415 45.93 -57.66 2.06
CA ASP A 415 47.36 -57.79 1.76
C ASP A 415 47.90 -56.55 1.05
N THR A 416 47.19 -56.03 0.08
CA THR A 416 47.54 -54.76 -0.62
C THR A 416 47.57 -53.56 0.36
N ILE A 417 46.69 -53.53 1.34
CA ILE A 417 46.70 -52.49 2.40
C ILE A 417 47.94 -52.64 3.27
N ILE A 418 48.24 -53.82 3.68
CA ILE A 418 49.46 -54.13 4.50
C ILE A 418 50.73 -53.72 3.75
N ASP A 419 50.86 -54.09 2.48
CA ASP A 419 51.98 -53.70 1.64
C ASP A 419 52.12 -52.20 1.51
N ALA A 420 51.03 -51.54 1.23
CA ALA A 420 51.02 -50.10 1.09
C ALA A 420 51.33 -49.36 2.41
N VAL A 421 50.89 -49.87 3.53
CA VAL A 421 51.19 -49.32 4.86
C VAL A 421 52.70 -49.56 5.20
N CYS A 422 53.28 -50.73 4.87
CA CYS A 422 54.65 -51.04 5.10
C CYS A 422 55.68 -50.24 4.31
N GLU A 423 55.27 -49.57 3.25
CA GLU A 423 56.17 -48.67 2.50
C GLU A 423 56.72 -47.56 3.42
N GLU A 424 57.98 -47.23 3.20
CA GLU A 424 58.67 -46.18 3.95
C GLU A 424 57.91 -44.84 3.91
N VAL A 425 57.73 -44.21 5.06
CA VAL A 425 57.17 -42.86 5.20
C VAL A 425 58.26 -41.87 5.51
N ILE A 426 58.46 -40.90 4.60
CA ILE A 426 59.51 -39.87 4.76
C ILE A 426 58.85 -38.66 5.44
N PHE A 427 59.54 -38.06 6.41
CA PHE A 427 59.17 -36.84 7.11
C PHE A 427 60.40 -35.96 7.34
N ASP A 428 60.27 -34.74 7.82
CA ASP A 428 61.31 -33.69 7.86
C ASP A 428 62.65 -34.19 8.50
N ASN A 429 62.60 -35.03 9.54
CA ASN A 429 63.77 -35.42 10.30
C ASN A 429 64.15 -36.94 10.18
N GLY A 430 63.60 -37.56 9.11
CA GLY A 430 63.92 -39.00 8.92
C GLY A 430 62.85 -39.77 8.14
N SER A 431 62.89 -41.07 8.28
CA SER A 431 61.87 -41.94 7.71
C SER A 431 61.56 -43.09 8.69
N ALA A 432 60.37 -43.66 8.57
CA ALA A 432 59.96 -44.81 9.37
C ALA A 432 59.07 -45.73 8.52
N CYS A 433 59.18 -47.05 8.87
CA CYS A 433 58.26 -48.06 8.38
C CYS A 433 57.40 -48.56 9.55
N VAL A 434 56.12 -48.72 9.33
CA VAL A 434 55.18 -49.36 10.26
C VAL A 434 54.51 -50.53 9.58
N GLY A 435 54.24 -51.59 10.31
CA GLY A 435 53.42 -52.69 9.83
C GLY A 435 51.92 -52.41 10.04
N ALA A 436 51.11 -53.31 9.55
CA ALA A 436 49.67 -53.30 9.85
C ALA A 436 49.19 -54.75 10.13
N SER A 437 48.41 -54.87 11.18
CA SER A 437 47.66 -56.11 11.46
C SER A 437 46.18 -55.85 11.13
N ILE A 438 45.49 -56.81 10.49
CA ILE A 438 44.14 -56.65 9.97
C ILE A 438 43.25 -57.80 10.45
N GLY A 439 42.04 -57.45 10.93
CA GLY A 439 40.94 -58.39 11.17
C GLY A 439 39.77 -58.15 10.31
N VAL A 440 39.21 -59.17 9.71
CA VAL A 440 38.08 -59.06 8.73
C VAL A 440 36.88 -59.85 9.22
N ALA A 441 35.69 -59.24 9.16
CA ALA A 441 34.43 -59.92 9.44
C ALA A 441 33.37 -59.50 8.41
N TRP A 442 32.44 -60.38 8.13
CA TRP A 442 31.32 -60.11 7.17
C TRP A 442 29.98 -59.99 7.89
N TRP A 443 29.22 -59.03 7.48
CA TRP A 443 27.79 -58.96 7.76
C TRP A 443 27.04 -59.50 6.54
N PRO A 444 26.02 -60.36 6.70
CA PRO A 444 25.51 -60.95 7.95
C PRO A 444 26.17 -62.23 8.39
N ASP A 445 27.16 -62.76 7.65
CA ASP A 445 27.72 -64.12 7.82
C ASP A 445 28.31 -64.35 9.22
N ASP A 446 29.14 -63.43 9.69
CA ASP A 446 29.86 -63.56 10.98
C ASP A 446 29.11 -62.91 12.15
N ALA A 447 28.15 -62.03 11.85
CA ALA A 447 27.31 -61.37 12.87
C ALA A 447 26.14 -60.60 12.26
N LEU A 448 25.03 -60.47 12.99
CA LEU A 448 23.77 -59.89 12.50
C LEU A 448 23.59 -58.39 12.81
N THR A 449 24.40 -57.80 13.66
CA THR A 449 24.29 -56.38 14.04
C THR A 449 25.60 -55.65 13.83
N ALA A 450 25.54 -54.32 13.60
CA ALA A 450 26.73 -53.47 13.45
C ALA A 450 27.72 -53.66 14.60
N LYS A 451 27.26 -53.64 15.83
CA LYS A 451 28.09 -53.81 17.02
C LYS A 451 28.77 -55.16 17.10
N THR A 452 28.06 -56.23 16.72
CA THR A 452 28.62 -57.61 16.78
C THR A 452 29.60 -57.90 15.67
N VAL A 453 29.37 -57.41 14.44
CA VAL A 453 30.30 -57.60 13.33
C VAL A 453 31.61 -56.83 13.52
N ILE A 454 31.56 -55.59 14.03
CA ILE A 454 32.78 -54.84 14.42
C ILE A 454 33.57 -55.61 15.47
N ARG A 455 32.89 -56.13 16.48
CA ARG A 455 33.56 -56.95 17.52
C ARG A 455 34.19 -58.21 16.96
N SER A 456 33.55 -58.86 15.98
CA SER A 456 34.13 -60.05 15.30
C SER A 456 35.38 -59.68 14.51
N ALA A 457 35.40 -58.56 13.81
CA ALA A 457 36.57 -58.04 13.11
C ALA A 457 37.70 -57.66 14.10
N ASP A 458 37.36 -57.02 15.22
CA ASP A 458 38.36 -56.71 16.28
C ASP A 458 38.97 -57.94 16.91
N GLN A 459 38.20 -58.99 17.20
CA GLN A 459 38.73 -60.29 17.67
C GLN A 459 39.62 -60.92 16.61
N ALA A 460 39.35 -60.82 15.35
CA ALA A 460 40.22 -61.30 14.28
C ALA A 460 41.54 -60.52 14.21
N LEU A 461 41.45 -59.16 14.37
CA LEU A 461 42.65 -58.31 14.48
C LEU A 461 43.55 -58.70 15.68
N TYR A 462 42.93 -58.98 16.82
CA TYR A 462 43.68 -59.45 17.97
C TYR A 462 44.46 -60.77 17.68
N ARG A 463 43.78 -61.69 16.98
CA ARG A 463 44.45 -62.95 16.52
C ARG A 463 45.55 -62.66 15.52
N ALA A 464 45.42 -61.73 14.59
CA ALA A 464 46.49 -61.34 13.69
C ALA A 464 47.70 -60.84 14.42
N LYS A 465 47.55 -60.11 15.52
CA LYS A 465 48.65 -59.66 16.39
C LYS A 465 49.33 -60.81 17.17
N GLU A 466 48.53 -61.78 17.64
CA GLU A 466 49.09 -63.00 18.33
C GLU A 466 49.84 -63.90 17.38
N LEU A 467 49.42 -64.03 16.13
CA LEU A 467 50.07 -64.89 15.12
C LEU A 467 51.35 -64.29 14.52
N GLY A 468 51.80 -63.15 15.00
CA GLY A 468 53.11 -62.59 14.60
C GLY A 468 52.99 -61.23 13.92
N ARG A 469 51.82 -60.60 13.84
CA ARG A 469 51.56 -59.33 13.21
C ARG A 469 51.75 -59.30 11.70
N GLY A 470 51.57 -58.15 11.06
CA GLY A 470 51.80 -57.96 9.62
C GLY A 470 50.96 -58.85 8.72
N GLN A 471 49.77 -59.22 9.11
CA GLN A 471 48.94 -60.18 8.40
C GLN A 471 47.43 -59.84 8.57
N ALA A 472 46.61 -60.35 7.65
CA ALA A 472 45.16 -60.29 7.72
C ALA A 472 44.57 -61.62 8.21
N VAL A 473 43.64 -61.56 9.17
CA VAL A 473 42.97 -62.75 9.71
C VAL A 473 41.46 -62.57 9.61
N ARG A 474 40.77 -63.63 9.14
CA ARG A 474 39.31 -63.66 9.11
C ARG A 474 38.71 -63.99 10.47
N ALA A 475 37.54 -63.41 10.79
CA ALA A 475 36.77 -63.83 11.96
C ALA A 475 36.39 -65.29 11.90
N ALA A 476 36.42 -66.01 13.01
CA ALA A 476 35.99 -67.43 13.10
C ALA A 476 34.45 -67.43 12.92
N ALA A 477 33.96 -68.39 12.15
CA ALA A 477 32.52 -68.62 12.03
C ALA A 477 31.90 -68.86 13.42
N PRO A 478 30.61 -68.45 13.65
CA PRO A 478 29.97 -68.54 14.97
C PRO A 478 30.00 -69.93 15.64
N ASN A 479 30.33 -71.02 14.91
CA ASN A 479 30.33 -72.38 15.35
C ASN A 479 31.71 -72.87 15.77
N ASP A 480 32.81 -72.11 15.68
CA ASP A 480 34.18 -72.48 16.01
C ASP A 480 34.70 -71.91 17.35
N SER A 481 33.86 -71.82 18.37
CA SER A 481 34.32 -71.42 19.70
C SER A 481 34.85 -72.52 20.48
N PRO A 482 36.19 -72.60 20.83
CA PRO A 482 36.68 -73.51 21.85
C PRO A 482 36.19 -73.06 23.22
N ASP A 483 35.71 -74.02 23.97
CA ASP A 483 35.17 -74.01 25.32
C ASP A 483 35.87 -73.02 26.29
N ARG A 484 35.11 -72.03 26.76
CA ARG A 484 35.57 -71.11 27.81
C ARG A 484 35.43 -71.74 29.20
N ARG A 485 36.39 -72.43 29.66
CA ARG A 485 36.71 -72.58 31.08
C ARG A 485 38.06 -71.94 31.36
N ASN A 486 38.05 -70.64 31.64
CA ASN A 486 38.87 -70.06 32.66
C ASN A 486 38.47 -68.67 33.06
N THR A 487 38.00 -68.59 34.24
CA THR A 487 37.75 -67.44 35.11
C THR A 487 39.01 -66.60 35.23
N ILE A 488 39.00 -65.33 34.83
CA ILE A 488 39.98 -64.35 35.32
C ILE A 488 39.25 -63.11 35.86
N ASP A 489 39.59 -62.96 37.11
CA ASP A 489 39.33 -61.99 38.16
C ASP A 489 39.10 -60.52 37.66
N ARG A 490 37.90 -60.01 37.92
CA ARG A 490 37.57 -58.58 37.82
C ARG A 490 38.02 -57.89 39.12
N ARG A 491 39.27 -57.53 39.27
CA ARG A 491 39.69 -56.45 40.19
C ARG A 491 41.06 -55.94 39.78
N LYS A 492 41.06 -54.89 38.99
CA LYS A 492 42.03 -53.79 38.94
C LYS A 492 41.79 -52.99 37.66
N PHE A 493 41.07 -51.94 37.85
CA PHE A 493 41.33 -50.60 37.31
C PHE A 493 40.09 -49.70 37.62
N VAL A 494 40.25 -48.97 38.70
CA VAL A 494 39.54 -47.75 39.04
C VAL A 494 40.04 -46.66 38.13
#